data_29bc0837cb17c719733cc5ddd141e9ae
#
_entry.id   29bc0837cb17c719733cc5ddd141e9ae
#
_cell.length_a   1.000
_cell.length_b   1.000
_cell.length_c   1.000
_cell.angle_alpha   90.00
_cell.angle_beta   90.00
_cell.angle_gamma   90.00
#
_symmetry.space_group_name_H-M   'P 1'
#
loop_
_entity.id
_entity.type
_entity.pdbx_description
1 polymer ?
#
loop_
_entity_poly.entity_id
_entity_poly.type
_entity_poly.pdbx_seq_one_letter_code
_entity_poly.pdbx_strand_id
1 'polypeptide(L)'
;MVNRLNFAGLWLPLVTPMVATPQRAVDHAALARLVQHLAAQGVAGFVACGSTGEAAALSPDEQTAVLATTLAAAGGKPVLMGLSGVVAPAVGERAQALAEAQPAVAGFLLTAPGYVKPSQAGIVQHFHQVAEASPRPLVAYDIPARTGVRIEPATLLALADHPRIQAVKDCSADRAAAQAVLADGRLALLAGNDDELLDQLARGAVGAITASAHLATAAFVRLHQLLADQQLRAAQALWRRLQPVTAAAFAEPNPVVIKAALAQQGWLADAVRPPMLPAAAAS
;
A
#
# COMPACT_ATOMS: atom_id res chain seq x y z
N MET A 1 22.87 -7.61 -10.47
CA MET A 1 21.87 -8.44 -9.76
C MET A 1 20.80 -7.51 -9.23
N VAL A 2 19.51 -7.78 -9.49
CA VAL A 2 18.41 -6.98 -8.92
C VAL A 2 18.31 -7.31 -7.41
N ASN A 3 18.42 -6.29 -6.56
CA ASN A 3 18.31 -6.47 -5.12
C ASN A 3 16.87 -6.94 -4.78
N ARG A 4 16.72 -8.03 -4.04
CA ARG A 4 15.41 -8.51 -3.58
C ARG A 4 15.06 -7.81 -2.27
N LEU A 5 13.85 -7.21 -2.24
CA LEU A 5 13.30 -6.65 -1.02
C LEU A 5 12.76 -7.76 -0.11
N ASN A 6 12.91 -7.55 1.20
CA ASN A 6 12.21 -8.36 2.18
C ASN A 6 10.84 -7.73 2.44
N PHE A 7 9.77 -8.43 2.04
CA PHE A 7 8.40 -7.98 2.20
C PHE A 7 7.72 -8.52 3.46
N ALA A 8 8.41 -9.31 4.28
CA ALA A 8 7.83 -9.84 5.51
C ALA A 8 7.44 -8.72 6.48
N GLY A 9 6.30 -8.90 7.15
CA GLY A 9 5.83 -7.95 8.15
C GLY A 9 4.70 -7.03 7.70
N LEU A 10 4.37 -6.10 8.56
CA LEU A 10 3.32 -5.12 8.34
C LEU A 10 3.89 -3.87 7.66
N TRP A 11 3.35 -3.52 6.50
CA TRP A 11 3.62 -2.27 5.79
C TRP A 11 2.41 -1.33 5.90
N LEU A 12 2.66 -0.04 6.09
CA LEU A 12 1.59 0.95 6.19
C LEU A 12 1.47 1.78 4.91
N PRO A 13 0.31 1.73 4.23
CA PRO A 13 -0.01 2.65 3.16
C PRO A 13 -0.41 4.00 3.78
N LEU A 14 0.54 4.93 3.86
CA LEU A 14 0.39 6.17 4.61
C LEU A 14 -0.76 7.03 4.10
N VAL A 15 -1.52 7.62 5.03
CA VAL A 15 -2.35 8.78 4.74
C VAL A 15 -1.45 9.99 4.45
N THR A 16 -1.90 10.93 3.62
CA THR A 16 -1.23 12.21 3.41
C THR A 16 -1.92 13.28 4.26
N PRO A 17 -1.33 13.74 5.36
CA PRO A 17 -1.87 14.85 6.14
C PRO A 17 -1.98 16.13 5.31
N MET A 18 -3.06 16.86 5.49
CA MET A 18 -3.31 18.14 4.82
C MET A 18 -3.70 19.19 5.85
N VAL A 19 -3.31 20.45 5.63
CA VAL A 19 -3.75 21.56 6.48
C VAL A 19 -5.23 21.85 6.30
N ALA A 20 -5.91 22.24 7.38
CA ALA A 20 -7.33 22.56 7.38
C ALA A 20 -7.61 23.95 6.80
N THR A 21 -7.15 24.20 5.56
CA THR A 21 -7.40 25.43 4.79
C THR A 21 -8.12 25.09 3.48
N PRO A 22 -8.73 26.06 2.79
CA PRO A 22 -9.35 25.80 1.49
C PRO A 22 -8.40 25.17 0.48
N GLN A 23 -7.12 25.51 0.50
CA GLN A 23 -6.09 24.99 -0.43
C GLN A 23 -5.70 23.56 -0.10
N ARG A 24 -5.88 23.11 1.16
CA ARG A 24 -5.52 21.77 1.64
C ARG A 24 -4.11 21.35 1.20
N ALA A 25 -3.14 22.24 1.44
CA ALA A 25 -1.73 21.91 1.17
C ALA A 25 -1.29 20.73 2.04
N VAL A 26 -0.28 19.97 1.58
CA VAL A 26 0.27 18.86 2.35
C VAL A 26 0.92 19.38 3.64
N ASP A 27 0.55 18.81 4.78
CA ASP A 27 1.18 19.07 6.08
C ASP A 27 2.37 18.11 6.29
N HIS A 28 3.53 18.51 5.78
CA HIS A 28 4.76 17.74 5.88
C HIS A 28 5.23 17.54 7.33
N ALA A 29 4.95 18.50 8.22
CA ALA A 29 5.31 18.37 9.62
C ALA A 29 4.47 17.29 10.33
N ALA A 30 3.16 17.27 10.10
CA ALA A 30 2.29 16.22 10.61
C ALA A 30 2.65 14.86 10.00
N LEU A 31 2.96 14.80 8.69
CA LEU A 31 3.40 13.57 8.03
C LEU A 31 4.66 13.01 8.68
N ALA A 32 5.68 13.85 8.90
CA ALA A 32 6.93 13.41 9.51
C ALA A 32 6.72 12.87 10.94
N ARG A 33 5.93 13.57 11.77
CA ARG A 33 5.60 13.10 13.14
C ARG A 33 4.85 11.77 13.11
N LEU A 34 3.87 11.63 12.21
CA LEU A 34 3.09 10.40 12.07
C LEU A 34 3.98 9.24 11.64
N VAL A 35 4.83 9.42 10.63
CA VAL A 35 5.76 8.38 10.14
C VAL A 35 6.71 7.94 11.25
N GLN A 36 7.31 8.87 12.00
CA GLN A 36 8.18 8.54 13.14
C GLN A 36 7.46 7.73 14.21
N HIS A 37 6.24 8.14 14.56
CA HIS A 37 5.41 7.41 15.52
C HIS A 37 5.12 5.99 15.06
N LEU A 38 4.69 5.81 13.82
CA LEU A 38 4.36 4.51 13.24
C LEU A 38 5.61 3.61 13.09
N ALA A 39 6.77 4.20 12.72
CA ALA A 39 8.04 3.50 12.63
C ALA A 39 8.46 2.89 13.97
N ALA A 40 8.24 3.62 15.07
CA ALA A 40 8.55 3.16 16.43
C ALA A 40 7.67 1.98 16.88
N GLN A 41 6.53 1.75 16.26
CA GLN A 41 5.62 0.64 16.57
C GLN A 41 5.97 -0.69 15.87
N GLY A 42 7.08 -0.76 15.16
CA GLY A 42 7.60 -2.02 14.61
C GLY A 42 7.09 -2.40 13.22
N VAL A 43 6.54 -1.45 12.46
CA VAL A 43 6.18 -1.70 11.04
C VAL A 43 7.41 -2.09 10.22
N ALA A 44 7.22 -2.93 9.21
CA ALA A 44 8.30 -3.38 8.32
C ALA A 44 8.69 -2.31 7.28
N GLY A 45 7.75 -1.47 6.87
CA GLY A 45 7.98 -0.41 5.91
C GLY A 45 6.74 0.42 5.66
N PHE A 46 6.83 1.32 4.68
CA PHE A 46 5.77 2.25 4.33
C PHE A 46 5.48 2.25 2.84
N VAL A 47 4.27 2.66 2.47
CA VAL A 47 3.92 3.00 1.09
C VAL A 47 3.46 4.45 1.07
N ALA A 48 4.25 5.33 0.46
CA ALA A 48 3.88 6.71 0.21
C ALA A 48 3.02 6.82 -1.06
N CYS A 49 2.09 7.75 -1.11
CA CYS A 49 1.26 8.03 -2.28
C CYS A 49 0.57 6.79 -2.88
N GLY A 50 0.13 5.85 -2.04
CA GLY A 50 -0.84 4.84 -2.44
C GLY A 50 -2.26 5.42 -2.50
N SER A 51 -3.28 4.56 -2.68
CA SER A 51 -4.70 4.98 -2.67
C SER A 51 -5.08 5.65 -1.34
N THR A 52 -4.60 5.12 -0.22
CA THR A 52 -4.78 5.68 1.13
C THR A 52 -4.15 7.06 1.28
N GLY A 53 -3.07 7.34 0.55
CA GLY A 53 -2.39 8.63 0.52
C GLY A 53 -3.00 9.67 -0.42
N GLU A 54 -4.20 9.43 -0.96
CA GLU A 54 -4.90 10.35 -1.87
C GLU A 54 -4.05 10.75 -3.10
N ALA A 55 -3.21 9.83 -3.60
CA ALA A 55 -2.23 10.13 -4.66
C ALA A 55 -2.85 10.76 -5.91
N ALA A 56 -4.09 10.35 -6.28
CA ALA A 56 -4.79 10.91 -7.43
C ALA A 56 -5.16 12.39 -7.27
N ALA A 57 -5.17 12.91 -6.05
CA ALA A 57 -5.45 14.30 -5.72
C ALA A 57 -4.18 15.14 -5.45
N LEU A 58 -2.99 14.54 -5.59
CA LEU A 58 -1.70 15.20 -5.41
C LEU A 58 -1.06 15.47 -6.78
N SER A 59 -0.44 16.64 -6.92
CA SER A 59 0.41 16.92 -8.08
C SER A 59 1.68 16.05 -8.08
N PRO A 60 2.37 15.87 -9.21
CA PRO A 60 3.64 15.16 -9.26
C PRO A 60 4.70 15.70 -8.30
N ASP A 61 4.75 17.03 -8.11
CA ASP A 61 5.70 17.67 -7.20
C ASP A 61 5.33 17.41 -5.74
N GLU A 62 4.04 17.48 -5.39
CA GLU A 62 3.57 17.11 -4.05
C GLU A 62 3.85 15.64 -3.72
N GLN A 63 3.63 14.73 -4.68
CA GLN A 63 3.95 13.31 -4.49
C GLN A 63 5.46 13.10 -4.23
N THR A 64 6.32 13.82 -4.95
CA THR A 64 7.78 13.78 -4.76
C THR A 64 8.17 14.31 -3.37
N ALA A 65 7.55 15.41 -2.94
CA ALA A 65 7.78 16.00 -1.62
C ALA A 65 7.27 15.10 -0.48
N VAL A 66 6.11 14.44 -0.65
CA VAL A 66 5.59 13.44 0.30
C VAL A 66 6.54 12.25 0.44
N LEU A 67 7.06 11.74 -0.69
CA LEU A 67 8.06 10.68 -0.67
C LEU A 67 9.32 11.11 0.09
N ALA A 68 9.85 12.31 -0.20
CA ALA A 68 11.03 12.86 0.48
C ALA A 68 10.83 12.95 2.00
N THR A 69 9.69 13.52 2.43
CA THR A 69 9.34 13.63 3.85
C THR A 69 9.23 12.25 4.51
N THR A 70 8.58 11.29 3.83
CA THR A 70 8.43 9.94 4.34
C THR A 70 9.78 9.25 4.52
N LEU A 71 10.67 9.33 3.51
CA LEU A 71 12.01 8.74 3.58
C LEU A 71 12.83 9.32 4.72
N ALA A 72 12.80 10.64 4.89
CA ALA A 72 13.53 11.32 5.97
C ALA A 72 13.03 10.91 7.37
N ALA A 73 11.73 10.62 7.51
CA ALA A 73 11.10 10.28 8.79
C ALA A 73 11.03 8.79 9.09
N ALA A 74 11.26 7.92 8.10
CA ALA A 74 11.04 6.47 8.20
C ALA A 74 12.02 5.73 9.12
N GLY A 75 13.06 6.38 9.64
CA GLY A 75 14.03 5.75 10.54
C GLY A 75 14.79 4.58 9.93
N GLY A 76 15.12 4.65 8.64
CA GLY A 76 15.82 3.60 7.90
C GLY A 76 14.92 2.46 7.39
N LYS A 77 13.62 2.49 7.65
CA LYS A 77 12.67 1.51 7.11
C LYS A 77 12.46 1.74 5.62
N PRO A 78 12.30 0.66 4.82
CA PRO A 78 12.06 0.78 3.39
C PRO A 78 10.73 1.50 3.11
N VAL A 79 10.73 2.33 2.07
CA VAL A 79 9.55 3.06 1.58
C VAL A 79 9.31 2.69 0.12
N LEU A 80 8.12 2.19 -0.16
CA LEU A 80 7.59 2.04 -1.51
C LEU A 80 6.86 3.33 -1.91
N MET A 81 6.89 3.66 -3.19
CA MET A 81 6.09 4.75 -3.76
C MET A 81 4.98 4.19 -4.63
N GLY A 82 3.75 4.67 -4.43
CA GLY A 82 2.62 4.32 -5.28
C GLY A 82 2.78 4.89 -6.69
N LEU A 83 2.53 4.06 -7.69
CA LEU A 83 2.48 4.44 -9.10
C LEU A 83 1.16 3.98 -9.72
N SER A 84 0.64 4.79 -10.62
CA SER A 84 -0.52 4.45 -11.45
C SER A 84 -0.46 5.22 -12.76
N GLY A 85 -1.10 4.69 -13.77
CA GLY A 85 -1.20 5.34 -15.08
C GLY A 85 -1.59 4.34 -16.15
N VAL A 86 -2.06 4.85 -17.30
CA VAL A 86 -2.48 4.02 -18.43
C VAL A 86 -1.33 3.83 -19.42
N VAL A 87 -0.49 4.85 -19.58
CA VAL A 87 0.58 4.89 -20.58
C VAL A 87 1.87 4.39 -19.95
N ALA A 88 2.23 3.13 -20.20
CA ALA A 88 3.38 2.47 -19.58
C ALA A 88 4.72 3.25 -19.71
N PRO A 89 5.10 3.81 -20.88
CA PRO A 89 6.30 4.64 -20.98
C PRO A 89 6.31 5.81 -19.98
N ALA A 90 5.22 6.57 -19.88
CA ALA A 90 5.13 7.70 -18.96
C ALA A 90 5.22 7.27 -17.48
N VAL A 91 4.65 6.10 -17.13
CA VAL A 91 4.79 5.52 -15.78
C VAL A 91 6.23 5.11 -15.51
N GLY A 92 6.92 4.54 -16.51
CA GLY A 92 8.35 4.18 -16.44
C GLY A 92 9.24 5.40 -16.25
N GLU A 93 9.03 6.46 -17.04
CA GLU A 93 9.74 7.75 -16.90
C GLU A 93 9.51 8.36 -15.51
N ARG A 94 8.29 8.28 -14.99
CA ARG A 94 7.99 8.73 -13.63
C ARG A 94 8.74 7.92 -12.57
N ALA A 95 8.84 6.59 -12.75
CA ALA A 95 9.60 5.73 -11.85
C ALA A 95 11.10 6.10 -11.84
N GLN A 96 11.67 6.38 -13.01
CA GLN A 96 13.06 6.85 -13.14
C GLN A 96 13.27 8.18 -12.43
N ALA A 97 12.45 9.20 -12.74
CA ALA A 97 12.53 10.52 -12.15
C ALA A 97 12.39 10.49 -10.61
N LEU A 98 11.50 9.65 -10.08
CA LEU A 98 11.35 9.48 -8.63
C LEU A 98 12.57 8.82 -7.99
N ALA A 99 13.18 7.83 -8.64
CA ALA A 99 14.36 7.16 -8.11
C ALA A 99 15.61 8.02 -8.21
N GLU A 100 15.69 8.91 -9.20
CA GLU A 100 16.77 9.91 -9.32
C GLU A 100 16.62 11.00 -8.25
N ALA A 101 15.41 11.54 -8.08
CA ALA A 101 15.13 12.57 -7.07
C ALA A 101 15.23 12.03 -5.63
N GLN A 102 14.92 10.76 -5.42
CA GLN A 102 14.89 10.10 -4.12
C GLN A 102 15.57 8.73 -4.18
N PRO A 103 16.93 8.67 -4.18
CA PRO A 103 17.68 7.43 -4.35
C PRO A 103 17.42 6.38 -3.27
N ALA A 104 16.89 6.78 -2.12
CA ALA A 104 16.54 5.88 -1.00
C ALA A 104 15.18 5.17 -1.19
N VAL A 105 14.40 5.47 -2.25
CA VAL A 105 13.16 4.74 -2.52
C VAL A 105 13.46 3.27 -2.75
N ALA A 106 12.76 2.40 -2.00
CA ALA A 106 13.03 0.96 -2.03
C ALA A 106 12.42 0.27 -3.25
N GLY A 107 11.27 0.75 -3.73
CA GLY A 107 10.54 0.18 -4.85
C GLY A 107 9.24 0.93 -5.13
N PHE A 108 8.45 0.39 -6.04
CA PHE A 108 7.18 0.98 -6.45
C PHE A 108 6.03 -0.01 -6.31
N LEU A 109 4.88 0.50 -5.83
CA LEU A 109 3.61 -0.23 -5.81
C LEU A 109 2.80 0.24 -7.03
N LEU A 110 2.68 -0.62 -8.04
CA LEU A 110 2.06 -0.31 -9.33
C LEU A 110 0.71 -1.00 -9.48
N THR A 111 -0.36 -0.24 -9.78
CA THR A 111 -1.67 -0.80 -10.11
C THR A 111 -1.74 -1.23 -11.58
N ALA A 112 -2.61 -2.20 -11.89
CA ALA A 112 -3.06 -2.37 -13.27
C ALA A 112 -3.69 -1.06 -13.78
N PRO A 113 -3.61 -0.78 -15.11
CA PRO A 113 -4.24 0.41 -15.70
C PRO A 113 -5.73 0.46 -15.36
N GLY A 114 -6.13 1.50 -14.61
CA GLY A 114 -7.51 1.70 -14.21
C GLY A 114 -8.36 2.28 -15.33
N TYR A 115 -9.70 2.19 -15.20
CA TYR A 115 -10.69 2.75 -16.13
C TYR A 115 -10.77 2.04 -17.50
N VAL A 116 -9.64 1.84 -18.19
CA VAL A 116 -9.58 1.29 -19.57
C VAL A 116 -9.78 -0.23 -19.64
N LYS A 117 -9.74 -0.93 -18.51
CA LYS A 117 -9.95 -2.39 -18.39
C LYS A 117 -9.20 -3.20 -19.47
N PRO A 118 -7.87 -3.18 -19.49
CA PRO A 118 -7.09 -3.88 -20.51
C PRO A 118 -7.31 -5.40 -20.47
N SER A 119 -7.01 -6.07 -21.59
CA SER A 119 -6.91 -7.54 -21.60
C SER A 119 -5.77 -8.02 -20.70
N GLN A 120 -5.78 -9.30 -20.31
CA GLN A 120 -4.72 -9.88 -19.50
C GLN A 120 -3.33 -9.76 -20.16
N ALA A 121 -3.23 -9.98 -21.46
CA ALA A 121 -2.00 -9.74 -22.22
C ALA A 121 -1.56 -8.26 -22.17
N GLY A 122 -2.51 -7.32 -22.23
CA GLY A 122 -2.21 -5.88 -22.07
C GLY A 122 -1.71 -5.55 -20.66
N ILE A 123 -2.24 -6.22 -19.62
CA ILE A 123 -1.73 -6.08 -18.25
C ILE A 123 -0.27 -6.55 -18.16
N VAL A 124 0.06 -7.75 -18.68
CA VAL A 124 1.44 -8.26 -18.71
C VAL A 124 2.36 -7.26 -19.42
N GLN A 125 1.98 -6.82 -20.62
CA GLN A 125 2.78 -5.86 -21.39
C GLN A 125 3.02 -4.57 -20.61
N HIS A 126 1.98 -4.01 -19.98
CA HIS A 126 2.10 -2.79 -19.17
C HIS A 126 3.09 -2.94 -18.03
N PHE A 127 2.95 -3.99 -17.22
CA PHE A 127 3.84 -4.22 -16.10
C PHE A 127 5.28 -4.48 -16.53
N HIS A 128 5.49 -5.28 -17.58
CA HIS A 128 6.83 -5.56 -18.10
C HIS A 128 7.50 -4.29 -18.65
N GLN A 129 6.79 -3.46 -19.41
CA GLN A 129 7.34 -2.19 -19.91
C GLN A 129 7.73 -1.24 -18.77
N VAL A 130 6.89 -1.11 -17.74
CA VAL A 130 7.22 -0.29 -16.57
C VAL A 130 8.39 -0.90 -15.79
N ALA A 131 8.42 -2.22 -15.63
CA ALA A 131 9.50 -2.91 -14.92
C ALA A 131 10.83 -2.78 -15.66
N GLU A 132 10.82 -2.83 -17.00
CA GLU A 132 12.03 -2.65 -17.81
C GLU A 132 12.62 -1.24 -17.66
N ALA A 133 11.77 -0.22 -17.59
CA ALA A 133 12.20 1.17 -17.38
C ALA A 133 12.55 1.46 -15.91
N SER A 134 11.97 0.74 -14.95
CA SER A 134 12.15 1.05 -13.53
C SER A 134 13.55 0.70 -13.02
N PRO A 135 14.26 1.61 -12.32
CA PRO A 135 15.53 1.27 -11.68
C PRO A 135 15.34 0.52 -10.34
N ARG A 136 14.11 0.35 -9.87
CA ARG A 136 13.76 -0.25 -8.58
C ARG A 136 12.76 -1.40 -8.75
N PRO A 137 12.67 -2.33 -7.76
CA PRO A 137 11.65 -3.38 -7.76
C PRO A 137 10.23 -2.85 -7.81
N LEU A 138 9.34 -3.64 -8.42
CA LEU A 138 7.89 -3.39 -8.45
C LEU A 138 7.15 -4.40 -7.58
N VAL A 139 6.11 -3.91 -6.93
CA VAL A 139 5.03 -4.70 -6.33
C VAL A 139 3.79 -4.51 -7.20
N ALA A 140 3.29 -5.56 -7.80
CA ALA A 140 2.03 -5.50 -8.53
C ALA A 140 0.87 -5.32 -7.54
N TYR A 141 -0.06 -4.41 -7.86
CA TYR A 141 -1.21 -4.15 -7.00
C TYR A 141 -2.49 -4.56 -7.71
N ASP A 142 -3.04 -5.71 -7.31
CA ASP A 142 -4.32 -6.17 -7.80
C ASP A 142 -5.45 -5.63 -6.91
N ILE A 143 -6.20 -4.67 -7.44
CA ILE A 143 -7.32 -4.02 -6.76
C ILE A 143 -8.49 -3.77 -7.73
N PRO A 144 -9.24 -4.82 -8.07
CA PRO A 144 -10.33 -4.74 -9.07
C PRO A 144 -11.41 -3.70 -8.73
N ALA A 145 -11.67 -3.48 -7.43
CA ALA A 145 -12.63 -2.49 -6.96
C ALA A 145 -12.30 -1.05 -7.40
N ARG A 146 -11.01 -0.77 -7.71
CA ARG A 146 -10.56 0.55 -8.18
C ARG A 146 -10.17 0.55 -9.66
N THR A 147 -9.53 -0.50 -10.14
CA THR A 147 -9.06 -0.57 -11.54
C THR A 147 -10.16 -0.99 -12.51
N GLY A 148 -11.20 -1.69 -12.02
CA GLY A 148 -12.26 -2.25 -12.85
C GLY A 148 -11.84 -3.53 -13.60
N VAL A 149 -10.62 -4.03 -13.37
CA VAL A 149 -10.11 -5.28 -13.93
C VAL A 149 -9.27 -5.98 -12.88
N ARG A 150 -9.41 -7.30 -12.73
CA ARG A 150 -8.53 -8.11 -11.89
C ARG A 150 -7.36 -8.69 -12.70
N ILE A 151 -6.30 -9.03 -12.02
CA ILE A 151 -5.17 -9.74 -12.60
C ILE A 151 -5.42 -11.24 -12.40
N GLU A 152 -5.63 -11.98 -13.50
CA GLU A 152 -5.90 -13.41 -13.44
C GLU A 152 -4.68 -14.23 -12.97
N PRO A 153 -4.87 -15.44 -12.42
CA PRO A 153 -3.76 -16.28 -11.93
C PRO A 153 -2.63 -16.47 -12.95
N ALA A 154 -2.97 -16.81 -14.20
CA ALA A 154 -1.97 -16.98 -15.26
C ALA A 154 -1.19 -15.68 -15.57
N THR A 155 -1.85 -14.53 -15.46
CA THR A 155 -1.24 -13.23 -15.63
C THR A 155 -0.27 -12.92 -14.50
N LEU A 156 -0.64 -13.18 -13.23
CA LEU A 156 0.26 -13.02 -12.08
C LEU A 156 1.53 -13.87 -12.25
N LEU A 157 1.39 -15.13 -12.71
CA LEU A 157 2.54 -15.99 -12.98
C LEU A 157 3.40 -15.46 -14.13
N ALA A 158 2.80 -14.88 -15.18
CA ALA A 158 3.55 -14.23 -16.26
C ALA A 158 4.26 -12.95 -15.78
N LEU A 159 3.68 -12.19 -14.84
CA LEU A 159 4.39 -11.06 -14.23
C LEU A 159 5.66 -11.50 -13.49
N ALA A 160 5.65 -12.69 -12.90
CA ALA A 160 6.81 -13.26 -12.19
C ALA A 160 8.01 -13.58 -13.10
N ASP A 161 7.83 -13.60 -14.42
CA ASP A 161 8.91 -13.80 -15.39
C ASP A 161 9.88 -12.60 -15.44
N HIS A 162 9.42 -11.42 -14.99
CA HIS A 162 10.28 -10.24 -14.96
C HIS A 162 10.95 -10.07 -13.58
N PRO A 163 12.29 -10.08 -13.47
CA PRO A 163 13.00 -10.15 -12.19
C PRO A 163 12.80 -8.92 -11.28
N ARG A 164 12.36 -7.79 -11.82
CA ARG A 164 12.03 -6.60 -11.03
C ARG A 164 10.61 -6.62 -10.44
N ILE A 165 9.72 -7.48 -10.92
CA ILE A 165 8.41 -7.67 -10.29
C ILE A 165 8.59 -8.73 -9.21
N GLN A 166 8.56 -8.32 -7.93
CA GLN A 166 8.98 -9.18 -6.82
C GLN A 166 7.85 -9.59 -5.87
N ALA A 167 6.73 -8.89 -5.92
CA ALA A 167 5.61 -9.15 -5.03
C ALA A 167 4.28 -8.78 -5.69
N VAL A 168 3.20 -9.28 -5.11
CA VAL A 168 1.84 -8.82 -5.38
C VAL A 168 1.16 -8.41 -4.08
N LYS A 169 0.56 -7.21 -4.06
CA LYS A 169 -0.44 -6.82 -3.06
C LYS A 169 -1.80 -7.26 -3.57
N ASP A 170 -2.39 -8.23 -2.91
CA ASP A 170 -3.67 -8.83 -3.31
C ASP A 170 -4.84 -8.19 -2.57
N CYS A 171 -5.68 -7.46 -3.32
CA CYS A 171 -7.00 -6.97 -2.91
C CYS A 171 -8.11 -7.52 -3.83
N SER A 172 -7.87 -8.64 -4.50
CA SER A 172 -8.82 -9.22 -5.45
C SER A 172 -9.89 -10.09 -4.78
N ALA A 173 -9.61 -10.59 -3.57
CA ALA A 173 -10.38 -11.63 -2.90
C ALA A 173 -10.44 -12.95 -3.70
N ASP A 174 -9.55 -13.13 -4.69
CA ASP A 174 -9.46 -14.35 -5.50
C ASP A 174 -8.51 -15.36 -4.86
N ARG A 175 -9.10 -16.34 -4.17
CA ARG A 175 -8.34 -17.38 -3.49
C ARG A 175 -7.50 -18.23 -4.43
N ALA A 176 -7.98 -18.45 -5.66
CA ALA A 176 -7.24 -19.24 -6.64
C ALA A 176 -6.00 -18.48 -7.13
N ALA A 177 -6.11 -17.16 -7.32
CA ALA A 177 -4.98 -16.31 -7.67
C ALA A 177 -3.92 -16.28 -6.56
N ALA A 178 -4.34 -16.06 -5.31
CA ALA A 178 -3.44 -16.10 -4.16
C ALA A 178 -2.73 -17.47 -4.03
N GLN A 179 -3.46 -18.57 -4.19
CA GLN A 179 -2.90 -19.91 -4.12
C GLN A 179 -1.91 -20.21 -5.26
N ALA A 180 -2.20 -19.74 -6.48
CA ALA A 180 -1.27 -19.87 -7.61
C ALA A 180 0.05 -19.14 -7.35
N VAL A 181 0.00 -17.92 -6.82
CA VAL A 181 1.19 -17.13 -6.44
C VAL A 181 2.00 -17.84 -5.36
N LEU A 182 1.34 -18.36 -4.32
CA LEU A 182 2.01 -19.08 -3.23
C LEU A 182 2.66 -20.38 -3.71
N ALA A 183 2.00 -21.12 -4.59
CA ALA A 183 2.54 -22.38 -5.14
C ALA A 183 3.72 -22.15 -6.07
N ASP A 184 3.72 -21.07 -6.86
CA ASP A 184 4.81 -20.70 -7.76
C ASP A 184 6.05 -20.18 -6.99
N GLY A 185 5.85 -19.38 -5.95
CA GLY A 185 6.89 -18.91 -5.03
C GLY A 185 7.85 -17.86 -5.57
N ARG A 186 7.72 -17.41 -6.83
CA ARG A 186 8.58 -16.35 -7.40
C ARG A 186 8.18 -14.96 -6.93
N LEU A 187 6.88 -14.70 -6.73
CA LEU A 187 6.35 -13.46 -6.16
C LEU A 187 6.04 -13.62 -4.68
N ALA A 188 6.41 -12.63 -3.89
CA ALA A 188 5.93 -12.53 -2.52
C ALA A 188 4.45 -12.12 -2.51
N LEU A 189 3.58 -12.85 -1.79
CA LEU A 189 2.19 -12.47 -1.60
C LEU A 189 2.06 -11.55 -0.39
N LEU A 190 1.41 -10.39 -0.57
CA LEU A 190 1.09 -9.42 0.48
C LEU A 190 -0.42 -9.30 0.63
N ALA A 191 -0.92 -9.49 1.84
CA ALA A 191 -2.31 -9.24 2.16
C ALA A 191 -2.65 -7.75 1.95
N GLY A 192 -3.68 -7.49 1.18
CA GLY A 192 -4.07 -6.14 0.79
C GLY A 192 -5.46 -5.73 1.27
N ASN A 193 -6.39 -6.67 1.45
CA ASN A 193 -7.69 -6.45 2.06
C ASN A 193 -7.58 -6.53 3.58
N ASP A 194 -7.94 -5.46 4.26
CA ASP A 194 -7.80 -5.35 5.71
C ASP A 194 -8.68 -6.36 6.46
N ASP A 195 -9.88 -6.65 5.97
CA ASP A 195 -10.82 -7.61 6.56
C ASP A 195 -10.45 -9.09 6.33
N GLU A 196 -9.62 -9.38 5.35
CA GLU A 196 -9.11 -10.73 5.04
C GLU A 196 -7.72 -10.99 5.63
N LEU A 197 -7.15 -10.04 6.38
CA LEU A 197 -5.75 -10.06 6.81
C LEU A 197 -5.35 -11.35 7.52
N LEU A 198 -6.14 -11.82 8.51
CA LEU A 198 -5.82 -13.06 9.22
C LEU A 198 -5.79 -14.25 8.28
N ASP A 199 -6.75 -14.35 7.35
CA ASP A 199 -6.90 -15.47 6.45
C ASP A 199 -5.75 -15.51 5.43
N GLN A 200 -5.42 -14.38 4.81
CA GLN A 200 -4.33 -14.29 3.84
C GLN A 200 -2.96 -14.59 4.47
N LEU A 201 -2.68 -14.06 5.67
CA LEU A 201 -1.44 -14.36 6.41
C LEU A 201 -1.39 -15.83 6.85
N ALA A 202 -2.49 -16.40 7.35
CA ALA A 202 -2.55 -17.79 7.74
C ALA A 202 -2.36 -18.76 6.56
N ARG A 203 -2.66 -18.34 5.33
CA ARG A 203 -2.43 -19.11 4.10
C ARG A 203 -1.01 -19.00 3.56
N GLY A 204 -0.18 -18.11 4.08
CA GLY A 204 1.21 -17.98 3.66
C GLY A 204 1.60 -16.66 3.02
N ALA A 205 0.71 -15.62 3.04
CA ALA A 205 1.17 -14.29 2.70
C ALA A 205 2.30 -13.88 3.65
N VAL A 206 3.42 -13.40 3.09
CA VAL A 206 4.63 -13.11 3.87
C VAL A 206 4.54 -11.81 4.65
N GLY A 207 3.62 -10.93 4.25
CA GLY A 207 3.41 -9.63 4.86
C GLY A 207 2.05 -9.05 4.48
N ALA A 208 1.81 -7.82 4.88
CA ALA A 208 0.57 -7.13 4.61
C ALA A 208 0.79 -5.63 4.34
N ILE A 209 -0.07 -5.04 3.52
CA ILE A 209 -0.15 -3.60 3.31
C ILE A 209 -1.58 -3.16 3.65
N THR A 210 -1.84 -2.75 4.90
CA THR A 210 -3.17 -2.54 5.47
C THR A 210 -3.35 -1.14 6.04
N ALA A 211 -4.46 -0.49 5.70
CA ALA A 211 -4.71 0.90 6.05
C ALA A 211 -5.28 1.05 7.47
N SER A 212 -6.13 0.13 7.94
CA SER A 212 -6.68 0.15 9.29
C SER A 212 -5.62 0.05 10.39
N ALA A 213 -4.44 -0.45 10.04
CA ALA A 213 -3.32 -0.53 10.95
C ALA A 213 -2.80 0.84 11.46
N HIS A 214 -3.17 1.97 10.84
CA HIS A 214 -2.93 3.30 11.41
C HIS A 214 -3.56 3.47 12.79
N LEU A 215 -4.69 2.83 13.05
CA LEU A 215 -5.48 3.04 14.26
C LEU A 215 -5.05 2.17 15.46
N ALA A 216 -4.33 1.07 15.17
CA ALA A 216 -3.87 0.13 16.21
C ALA A 216 -2.56 -0.56 15.78
N THR A 217 -1.59 0.19 15.31
CA THR A 217 -0.38 -0.29 14.62
C THR A 217 0.33 -1.41 15.35
N ALA A 218 0.64 -1.23 16.64
CA ALA A 218 1.35 -2.25 17.43
C ALA A 218 0.55 -3.58 17.54
N ALA A 219 -0.77 -3.51 17.56
CA ALA A 219 -1.61 -4.71 17.61
C ALA A 219 -1.62 -5.45 16.27
N PHE A 220 -1.65 -4.73 15.13
CA PHE A 220 -1.51 -5.35 13.81
C PHE A 220 -0.11 -5.94 13.59
N VAL A 221 0.95 -5.26 14.05
CA VAL A 221 2.32 -5.81 14.06
C VAL A 221 2.35 -7.11 14.88
N ARG A 222 1.75 -7.09 16.07
CA ARG A 222 1.67 -8.29 16.93
C ARG A 222 0.89 -9.42 16.28
N LEU A 223 -0.20 -9.12 15.56
CA LEU A 223 -0.96 -10.11 14.81
C LEU A 223 -0.10 -10.84 13.78
N HIS A 224 0.68 -10.08 12.99
CA HIS A 224 1.62 -10.67 12.03
C HIS A 224 2.67 -11.55 12.72
N GLN A 225 3.26 -11.08 13.83
CA GLN A 225 4.25 -11.86 14.59
C GLN A 225 3.66 -13.18 15.11
N LEU A 226 2.45 -13.14 15.68
CA LEU A 226 1.78 -14.34 16.18
C LEU A 226 1.58 -15.39 15.08
N LEU A 227 1.25 -14.97 13.86
CA LEU A 227 1.09 -15.87 12.73
C LEU A 227 2.44 -16.40 12.22
N ALA A 228 3.46 -15.55 12.16
CA ALA A 228 4.83 -15.97 11.82
C ALA A 228 5.38 -17.00 12.84
N ASP A 229 5.04 -16.84 14.12
CA ASP A 229 5.38 -17.76 15.21
C ASP A 229 4.43 -18.96 15.30
N GLN A 230 3.54 -19.18 14.34
CA GLN A 230 2.55 -20.26 14.29
C GLN A 230 1.58 -20.30 15.49
N GLN A 231 1.39 -19.18 16.17
CA GLN A 231 0.49 -19.04 17.32
C GLN A 231 -0.95 -18.70 16.88
N LEU A 232 -1.55 -19.56 16.05
CA LEU A 232 -2.84 -19.29 15.40
C LEU A 232 -3.96 -18.94 16.40
N ARG A 233 -4.08 -19.65 17.52
CA ARG A 233 -5.15 -19.39 18.52
C ARG A 233 -5.01 -17.98 19.12
N ALA A 234 -3.80 -17.56 19.44
CA ALA A 234 -3.53 -16.22 19.96
C ALA A 234 -3.80 -15.14 18.88
N ALA A 235 -3.39 -15.40 17.63
CA ALA A 235 -3.68 -14.53 16.49
C ALA A 235 -5.20 -14.37 16.28
N GLN A 236 -5.98 -15.45 16.32
CA GLN A 236 -7.44 -15.41 16.22
C GLN A 236 -8.10 -14.60 17.37
N ALA A 237 -7.57 -14.76 18.60
CA ALA A 237 -8.08 -14.00 19.75
C ALA A 237 -7.80 -12.49 19.59
N LEU A 238 -6.63 -12.11 19.11
CA LEU A 238 -6.28 -10.72 18.82
C LEU A 238 -7.11 -10.19 17.64
N TRP A 239 -7.25 -10.96 16.58
CA TRP A 239 -8.01 -10.59 15.38
C TRP A 239 -9.47 -10.24 15.70
N ARG A 240 -10.15 -11.02 16.54
CA ARG A 240 -11.52 -10.70 16.99
C ARG A 240 -11.64 -9.31 17.60
N ARG A 241 -10.56 -8.78 18.21
CA ARG A 241 -10.52 -7.43 18.76
C ARG A 241 -10.19 -6.37 17.71
N LEU A 242 -9.48 -6.73 16.63
CA LEU A 242 -9.11 -5.84 15.55
C LEU A 242 -10.20 -5.72 14.46
N GLN A 243 -11.03 -6.74 14.28
CA GLN A 243 -12.12 -6.71 13.28
C GLN A 243 -13.02 -5.49 13.38
N PRO A 244 -13.50 -5.06 14.58
CA PRO A 244 -14.30 -3.84 14.68
C PRO A 244 -13.53 -2.58 14.26
N VAL A 245 -12.22 -2.50 14.53
CA VAL A 245 -11.37 -1.38 14.11
C VAL A 245 -11.28 -1.35 12.59
N THR A 246 -11.06 -2.51 11.97
CA THR A 246 -11.00 -2.65 10.52
C THR A 246 -12.35 -2.26 9.88
N ALA A 247 -13.46 -2.78 10.40
CA ALA A 247 -14.80 -2.46 9.91
C ALA A 247 -15.09 -0.94 9.99
N ALA A 248 -14.76 -0.32 11.12
CA ALA A 248 -14.94 1.12 11.31
C ALA A 248 -14.07 1.93 10.34
N ALA A 249 -12.80 1.54 10.12
CA ALA A 249 -11.88 2.23 9.22
C ALA A 249 -12.38 2.30 7.77
N PHE A 250 -13.22 1.37 7.35
CA PHE A 250 -13.80 1.26 6.02
C PHE A 250 -15.32 1.50 5.96
N ALA A 251 -15.91 2.05 7.03
CA ALA A 251 -17.34 2.42 7.03
C ALA A 251 -17.66 3.52 5.99
N GLU A 252 -16.67 4.33 5.65
CA GLU A 252 -16.69 5.30 4.55
C GLU A 252 -15.49 5.07 3.63
N PRO A 253 -15.45 5.70 2.43
CA PRO A 253 -14.33 5.51 1.50
C PRO A 253 -12.96 5.84 2.12
N ASN A 254 -12.02 4.89 2.08
CA ASN A 254 -10.65 5.09 2.56
C ASN A 254 -9.96 6.24 1.77
N PRO A 255 -9.35 7.25 2.46
CA PRO A 255 -8.90 7.24 3.88
C PRO A 255 -9.76 8.05 4.86
N VAL A 256 -11.01 8.34 4.56
CA VAL A 256 -11.83 9.34 5.27
C VAL A 256 -11.89 9.08 6.78
N VAL A 257 -12.36 7.88 7.19
CA VAL A 257 -12.51 7.54 8.62
C VAL A 257 -11.15 7.43 9.32
N ILE A 258 -10.14 6.91 8.63
CA ILE A 258 -8.78 6.79 9.19
C ILE A 258 -8.22 8.18 9.54
N LYS A 259 -8.38 9.17 8.63
CA LYS A 259 -7.94 10.55 8.88
C LYS A 259 -8.73 11.20 10.02
N ALA A 260 -10.05 11.01 10.07
CA ALA A 260 -10.88 11.51 11.17
C ALA A 260 -10.42 10.95 12.53
N ALA A 261 -10.18 9.65 12.62
CA ALA A 261 -9.70 9.02 13.85
C ALA A 261 -8.29 9.48 14.25
N LEU A 262 -7.39 9.65 13.29
CA LEU A 262 -6.05 10.22 13.55
C LEU A 262 -6.12 11.70 13.98
N ALA A 263 -7.08 12.46 13.45
CA ALA A 263 -7.32 13.85 13.87
C ALA A 263 -7.81 13.93 15.31
N GLN A 264 -8.73 13.04 15.71
CA GLN A 264 -9.16 12.94 17.11
C GLN A 264 -8.02 12.58 18.07
N GLN A 265 -7.02 11.86 17.58
CA GLN A 265 -5.80 11.53 18.34
C GLN A 265 -4.75 12.67 18.30
N GLY A 266 -5.00 13.77 17.58
CA GLY A 266 -4.10 14.92 17.49
C GLY A 266 -2.91 14.76 16.52
N TRP A 267 -2.92 13.74 15.63
CA TRP A 267 -1.83 13.52 14.70
C TRP A 267 -1.85 14.43 13.49
N LEU A 268 -3.04 14.78 13.00
CA LEU A 268 -3.25 15.56 11.78
C LEU A 268 -4.61 16.28 11.83
N ALA A 269 -4.89 17.13 10.85
CA ALA A 269 -6.22 17.68 10.67
C ALA A 269 -7.12 16.74 9.86
N ASP A 270 -8.40 16.68 10.20
CA ASP A 270 -9.40 15.92 9.43
C ASP A 270 -9.70 16.66 8.11
N ALA A 271 -8.77 16.59 7.19
CA ALA A 271 -8.86 17.24 5.88
C ALA A 271 -8.52 16.25 4.77
N VAL A 272 -9.45 16.08 3.83
CA VAL A 272 -9.28 15.29 2.60
C VAL A 272 -9.50 16.20 1.39
N ARG A 273 -8.91 15.89 0.24
CA ARG A 273 -9.12 16.66 -0.99
C ARG A 273 -10.37 16.20 -1.74
N PRO A 274 -11.11 17.11 -2.39
CA PRO A 274 -12.20 16.73 -3.28
C PRO A 274 -11.73 15.71 -4.35
N PRO A 275 -12.61 14.79 -4.76
CA PRO A 275 -14.04 14.73 -4.45
C PRO A 275 -14.37 14.10 -3.08
N MET A 276 -13.38 13.72 -2.29
CA MET A 276 -13.63 13.20 -0.94
C MET A 276 -14.09 14.32 0.00
N LEU A 277 -14.98 13.97 0.92
CA LEU A 277 -15.43 14.82 2.01
C LEU A 277 -14.90 14.28 3.34
N PRO A 278 -14.70 15.12 4.37
CA PRO A 278 -14.43 14.65 5.73
C PRO A 278 -15.48 13.66 6.20
N ALA A 279 -15.12 12.79 7.16
CA ALA A 279 -16.03 11.80 7.72
C ALA A 279 -17.32 12.46 8.21
N ALA A 280 -18.46 11.79 7.96
CA ALA A 280 -19.73 12.22 8.52
C ALA A 280 -19.63 12.19 10.05
N ALA A 281 -20.20 13.21 10.71
CA ALA A 281 -20.29 13.18 12.16
C ALA A 281 -21.05 11.91 12.56
N ALA A 282 -20.48 11.11 13.48
CA ALA A 282 -21.19 9.96 14.03
C ALA A 282 -22.49 10.46 14.69
N SER A 283 -23.61 10.05 14.15
CA SER A 283 -24.94 10.29 14.71
C SER A 283 -25.17 9.45 15.96
#